data_bc47761e5faafc2233b9ac9248440319
#
_entry.id   bc47761e5faafc2233b9ac9248440319
#
_cell.length_a   1.000
_cell.length_b   1.000
_cell.length_c   1.000
_cell.angle_alpha   90.00
_cell.angle_beta   90.00
_cell.angle_gamma   90.00
#
_symmetry.space_group_name_H-M   'P 1'
#
loop_
_entity.id
_entity.type
_entity.pdbx_description
1 polymer ?
#
loop_
_entity_poly.entity_id
_entity_poly.type
_entity_poly.pdbx_seq_one_letter_code
_entity_poly.pdbx_strand_id
1 'polypeptide(L)'
;MKGSETMSTSMTKGNPLKLMLQFALPLLIGNLLQQTYNIIDAAIVGQILGAKALASVGASSSVQFLVLGFCMGCCTGFGVPVAKYFGADKMDTMRNYVFNGAVLTGGIGVTVTVLCSVFCPQILHLLSVPEDIFRGAYHYLLIIFLGIPFTLLYNYLSSILRSLGDSRTPFLFLAFSAILNIFLDLFCIVVLKWGCAGAAAATITAQAISGILCLVFIGRKMDVLHLTKENRMVNITAVKELLAMGLPTGLQFSITAIGSMVMQSANNGLGSVCVSGFTAGMRIKQFAMCPFDAIATSASVFCSQNMGARQPERIKKGLRQGVAIATIYGLLIGLVLIFGGRTLSMIFVKKSAADVLDASGKYLRCLGYFFWSLGILNVSRMVTQGLGYSGRAVLSGVTEMLARTIVSLGFVGALGYTAICFADQAAWIAACCYIAPTCLHCVK
;
A
#
# COMPACT_ATOMS: atom_id res chain seq x y z
N MET A 1 9.49 40.82 -6.33
CA MET A 1 9.44 39.59 -5.57
C MET A 1 8.37 38.68 -6.21
N LYS A 2 8.75 37.80 -7.13
CA LYS A 2 7.85 36.86 -7.80
C LYS A 2 7.50 35.77 -6.81
N GLY A 3 6.19 35.49 -6.70
CA GLY A 3 5.61 34.61 -5.71
C GLY A 3 6.26 33.25 -5.63
N SER A 4 6.51 32.80 -4.38
CA SER A 4 6.67 31.43 -4.01
C SER A 4 5.46 30.66 -4.54
N GLU A 5 5.64 29.88 -5.60
CA GLU A 5 4.64 28.88 -5.99
C GLU A 5 4.44 27.97 -4.78
N THR A 6 3.30 28.12 -4.13
CA THR A 6 2.89 27.24 -3.02
C THR A 6 2.79 25.83 -3.58
N MET A 7 3.69 24.95 -3.14
CA MET A 7 3.75 23.55 -3.59
C MET A 7 2.48 22.76 -3.21
N SER A 8 1.61 23.30 -2.37
CA SER A 8 0.29 22.75 -2.04
C SER A 8 -0.73 23.12 -3.12
N THR A 9 -1.34 22.12 -3.73
CA THR A 9 -2.37 22.32 -4.76
C THR A 9 -3.75 22.02 -4.17
N SER A 10 -4.55 23.08 -3.97
CA SER A 10 -5.95 22.88 -3.56
C SER A 10 -6.74 22.16 -4.66
N MET A 11 -7.39 21.07 -4.31
CA MET A 11 -8.27 20.32 -5.23
C MET A 11 -9.73 20.82 -5.21
N THR A 12 -10.01 21.92 -4.52
CA THR A 12 -11.36 22.50 -4.38
C THR A 12 -11.78 23.38 -5.54
N LYS A 13 -10.82 23.80 -6.40
CA LYS A 13 -11.06 24.68 -7.57
C LYS A 13 -10.49 24.02 -8.83
N GLY A 14 -11.14 24.28 -9.97
CA GLY A 14 -10.69 23.77 -11.28
C GLY A 14 -11.41 22.48 -11.71
N ASN A 15 -10.93 21.88 -12.82
CA ASN A 15 -11.54 20.66 -13.38
C ASN A 15 -11.17 19.44 -12.54
N PRO A 16 -12.15 18.71 -11.95
CA PRO A 16 -11.89 17.55 -11.09
C PRO A 16 -11.04 16.47 -11.75
N LEU A 17 -11.35 16.11 -13.00
CA LEU A 17 -10.63 15.09 -13.75
C LEU A 17 -9.15 15.43 -13.91
N LYS A 18 -8.86 16.68 -14.35
CA LYS A 18 -7.49 17.16 -14.55
C LYS A 18 -6.70 17.14 -13.25
N LEU A 19 -7.32 17.60 -12.15
CA LEU A 19 -6.68 17.63 -10.83
C LEU A 19 -6.36 16.22 -10.34
N MET A 20 -7.31 15.28 -10.45
CA MET A 20 -7.11 13.90 -10.05
C MET A 20 -6.02 13.22 -10.88
N LEU A 21 -5.99 13.40 -12.19
CA LEU A 21 -4.96 12.80 -13.06
C LEU A 21 -3.56 13.40 -12.80
N GLN A 22 -3.47 14.72 -12.62
CA GLN A 22 -2.21 15.39 -12.29
C GLN A 22 -1.63 14.93 -10.94
N PHE A 23 -2.50 14.64 -9.97
CA PHE A 23 -2.11 14.10 -8.68
C PHE A 23 -1.78 12.60 -8.76
N ALA A 24 -2.55 11.82 -9.52
CA ALA A 24 -2.36 10.38 -9.65
C ALA A 24 -1.07 10.00 -10.38
N LEU A 25 -0.63 10.81 -11.37
CA LEU A 25 0.52 10.47 -12.21
C LEU A 25 1.84 10.31 -11.42
N PRO A 26 2.26 11.23 -10.53
CA PRO A 26 3.46 11.01 -9.70
C PRO A 26 3.31 9.82 -8.77
N LEU A 27 2.12 9.59 -8.21
CA LEU A 27 1.86 8.41 -7.36
C LEU A 27 2.00 7.10 -8.15
N LEU A 28 1.47 7.06 -9.37
CA LEU A 28 1.59 5.90 -10.26
C LEU A 28 3.06 5.58 -10.52
N ILE A 29 3.85 6.58 -10.92
CA ILE A 29 5.28 6.40 -11.19
C ILE A 29 5.99 5.94 -9.91
N GLY A 30 5.64 6.51 -8.75
CA GLY A 30 6.18 6.09 -7.45
C GLY A 30 5.87 4.64 -7.12
N ASN A 31 4.62 4.21 -7.30
CA ASN A 31 4.20 2.84 -7.05
C ASN A 31 4.91 1.84 -7.99
N LEU A 32 5.03 2.18 -9.28
CA LEU A 32 5.77 1.36 -10.25
C LEU A 32 7.25 1.25 -9.87
N LEU A 33 7.87 2.37 -9.49
CA LEU A 33 9.25 2.40 -9.02
C LEU A 33 9.43 1.53 -7.77
N GLN A 34 8.48 1.59 -6.84
CA GLN A 34 8.49 0.76 -5.63
C GLN A 34 8.41 -0.73 -5.95
N GLN A 35 7.55 -1.15 -6.89
CA GLN A 35 7.50 -2.54 -7.32
C GLN A 35 8.80 -2.98 -8.01
N THR A 36 9.39 -2.09 -8.80
CA THR A 36 10.65 -2.36 -9.50
C THR A 36 11.79 -2.55 -8.51
N TYR A 37 11.96 -1.65 -7.52
CA TYR A 37 13.05 -1.82 -6.57
C TYR A 37 12.86 -3.04 -5.67
N ASN A 38 11.65 -3.42 -5.31
CA ASN A 38 11.39 -4.66 -4.56
C ASN A 38 11.86 -5.91 -5.31
N ILE A 39 11.75 -5.92 -6.65
CA ILE A 39 12.28 -7.00 -7.47
C ILE A 39 13.81 -6.96 -7.51
N ILE A 40 14.40 -5.78 -7.64
CA ILE A 40 15.86 -5.59 -7.66
C ILE A 40 16.48 -6.04 -6.34
N ASP A 41 15.91 -5.63 -5.21
CA ASP A 41 16.35 -6.04 -3.87
C ASP A 41 16.31 -7.57 -3.71
N ALA A 42 15.19 -8.21 -4.06
CA ALA A 42 15.09 -9.67 -4.05
C ALA A 42 16.11 -10.34 -4.99
N ALA A 43 16.40 -9.75 -6.14
CA ALA A 43 17.41 -10.26 -7.08
C ALA A 43 18.82 -10.12 -6.51
N ILE A 44 19.17 -9.00 -5.87
CA ILE A 44 20.47 -8.78 -5.22
C ILE A 44 20.67 -9.84 -4.12
N VAL A 45 19.69 -9.99 -3.23
CA VAL A 45 19.75 -11.00 -2.16
C VAL A 45 19.89 -12.40 -2.72
N GLY A 46 19.08 -12.77 -3.72
CA GLY A 46 19.09 -14.12 -4.30
C GLY A 46 20.38 -14.46 -5.07
N GLN A 47 20.91 -13.51 -5.83
CA GLN A 47 22.11 -13.74 -6.66
C GLN A 47 23.40 -13.70 -5.85
N ILE A 48 23.50 -12.81 -4.85
CA ILE A 48 24.73 -12.62 -4.09
C ILE A 48 24.79 -13.54 -2.87
N LEU A 49 23.69 -13.67 -2.13
CA LEU A 49 23.63 -14.46 -0.87
C LEU A 49 23.10 -15.89 -1.09
N GLY A 50 22.49 -16.14 -2.25
CA GLY A 50 21.98 -17.46 -2.63
C GLY A 50 20.57 -17.77 -2.15
N ALA A 51 20.09 -18.97 -2.49
CA ALA A 51 18.69 -19.38 -2.30
C ALA A 51 18.24 -19.42 -0.84
N LYS A 52 19.12 -19.80 0.10
CA LYS A 52 18.78 -19.83 1.54
C LYS A 52 18.49 -18.43 2.10
N ALA A 53 19.29 -17.44 1.70
CA ALA A 53 19.08 -16.05 2.11
C ALA A 53 17.78 -15.50 1.53
N LEU A 54 17.50 -15.77 0.26
CA LEU A 54 16.25 -15.38 -0.38
C LEU A 54 15.04 -16.05 0.30
N ALA A 55 15.16 -17.32 0.70
CA ALA A 55 14.14 -18.03 1.45
C ALA A 55 13.90 -17.42 2.85
N SER A 56 14.98 -16.99 3.54
CA SER A 56 14.89 -16.30 4.84
C SER A 56 14.12 -14.97 4.73
N VAL A 57 14.41 -14.15 3.73
CA VAL A 57 13.70 -12.89 3.45
C VAL A 57 12.26 -13.18 3.03
N GLY A 58 12.04 -14.18 2.16
CA GLY A 58 10.72 -14.58 1.70
C GLY A 58 9.80 -15.08 2.82
N ALA A 59 10.31 -15.88 3.75
CA ALA A 59 9.57 -16.38 4.91
C ALA A 59 9.10 -15.24 5.83
N SER A 60 9.86 -14.13 5.89
CA SER A 60 9.55 -12.95 6.70
C SER A 60 8.54 -12.00 6.03
N SER A 61 8.36 -12.08 4.70
CA SER A 61 7.63 -11.08 3.92
C SER A 61 6.15 -10.98 4.25
N SER A 62 5.50 -12.10 4.60
CA SER A 62 4.07 -12.12 4.96
C SER A 62 3.80 -11.32 6.23
N VAL A 63 4.62 -11.50 7.28
CA VAL A 63 4.50 -10.74 8.53
C VAL A 63 4.87 -9.28 8.31
N GLN A 64 5.92 -9.04 7.56
CA GLN A 64 6.31 -7.68 7.19
C GLN A 64 5.15 -6.95 6.51
N PHE A 65 4.49 -7.58 5.53
CA PHE A 65 3.34 -7.01 4.84
C PHE A 65 2.16 -6.75 5.79
N LEU A 66 1.89 -7.67 6.72
CA LEU A 66 0.85 -7.51 7.73
C LEU A 66 1.12 -6.32 8.66
N VAL A 67 2.31 -6.25 9.26
CA VAL A 67 2.68 -5.24 10.26
C VAL A 67 2.90 -3.87 9.62
N LEU A 68 3.70 -3.80 8.56
CA LEU A 68 3.94 -2.53 7.85
C LEU A 68 2.69 -2.04 7.13
N GLY A 69 1.86 -2.95 6.59
CA GLY A 69 0.56 -2.61 6.02
C GLY A 69 -0.36 -1.92 7.03
N PHE A 70 -0.44 -2.45 8.26
CA PHE A 70 -1.16 -1.79 9.36
C PHE A 70 -0.63 -0.38 9.62
N CYS A 71 0.69 -0.24 9.76
CA CYS A 71 1.35 1.03 10.03
C CYS A 71 1.10 2.06 8.90
N MET A 72 1.25 1.64 7.65
CA MET A 72 0.99 2.49 6.47
C MET A 72 -0.48 2.89 6.36
N GLY A 73 -1.39 1.96 6.66
CA GLY A 73 -2.83 2.23 6.69
C GLY A 73 -3.18 3.26 7.76
N CYS A 74 -2.61 3.19 8.97
CA CYS A 74 -2.78 4.20 10.01
C CYS A 74 -2.34 5.58 9.52
N CYS A 75 -1.14 5.70 8.92
CA CYS A 75 -0.63 6.96 8.37
C CYS A 75 -1.56 7.52 7.28
N THR A 76 -2.09 6.67 6.41
CA THR A 76 -3.04 7.07 5.36
C THR A 76 -4.34 7.59 5.96
N GLY A 77 -4.88 6.90 6.97
CA GLY A 77 -6.08 7.33 7.68
C GLY A 77 -5.91 8.65 8.42
N PHE A 78 -4.74 8.91 9.01
CA PHE A 78 -4.43 10.19 9.65
C PHE A 78 -4.38 11.36 8.67
N GLY A 79 -4.10 11.12 7.40
CA GLY A 79 -4.15 12.13 6.36
C GLY A 79 -5.56 12.62 6.03
N VAL A 80 -6.60 11.83 6.30
CA VAL A 80 -8.00 12.19 5.94
C VAL A 80 -8.50 13.46 6.64
N PRO A 81 -8.44 13.60 7.98
CA PRO A 81 -8.82 14.83 8.65
C PRO A 81 -7.95 16.03 8.22
N VAL A 82 -6.66 15.82 7.98
CA VAL A 82 -5.74 16.86 7.50
C VAL A 82 -6.20 17.40 6.14
N ALA A 83 -6.54 16.52 5.18
CA ALA A 83 -7.07 16.91 3.87
C ALA A 83 -8.40 17.66 4.00
N LYS A 84 -9.30 17.20 4.88
CA LYS A 84 -10.59 17.84 5.17
C LYS A 84 -10.41 19.26 5.69
N TYR A 85 -9.56 19.46 6.71
CA TYR A 85 -9.36 20.80 7.29
C TYR A 85 -8.56 21.73 6.37
N PHE A 86 -7.65 21.19 5.56
CA PHE A 86 -7.00 21.93 4.49
C PHE A 86 -8.01 22.41 3.44
N GLY A 87 -8.91 21.54 2.99
CA GLY A 87 -9.99 21.91 2.07
C GLY A 87 -10.99 22.91 2.64
N ALA A 88 -11.17 22.93 3.97
CA ALA A 88 -12.02 23.88 4.69
C ALA A 88 -11.34 25.24 4.95
N ASP A 89 -10.09 25.42 4.52
CA ASP A 89 -9.25 26.62 4.80
C ASP A 89 -9.04 26.91 6.29
N LYS A 90 -9.12 25.85 7.14
CA LYS A 90 -8.91 25.92 8.58
C LYS A 90 -7.49 25.52 8.95
N MET A 91 -6.51 26.36 8.63
CA MET A 91 -5.08 26.05 8.70
C MET A 91 -4.60 25.73 10.11
N ASP A 92 -5.05 26.46 11.14
CA ASP A 92 -4.62 26.19 12.52
C ASP A 92 -5.17 24.86 13.06
N THR A 93 -6.42 24.54 12.73
CA THR A 93 -6.99 23.24 13.05
C THR A 93 -6.22 22.13 12.32
N MET A 94 -5.95 22.30 11.03
CA MET A 94 -5.16 21.34 10.25
C MET A 94 -3.77 21.12 10.87
N ARG A 95 -3.05 22.18 11.25
CA ARG A 95 -1.74 22.06 11.92
C ARG A 95 -1.80 21.32 13.24
N ASN A 96 -2.84 21.57 14.05
CA ASN A 96 -3.06 20.82 15.28
C ASN A 96 -3.28 19.32 15.02
N TYR A 97 -4.03 18.96 13.95
CA TYR A 97 -4.20 17.56 13.54
C TYR A 97 -2.89 16.94 13.02
N VAL A 98 -2.08 17.70 12.31
CA VAL A 98 -0.72 17.25 11.89
C VAL A 98 0.15 16.98 13.13
N PHE A 99 0.15 17.85 14.15
CA PHE A 99 0.90 17.61 15.37
C PHE A 99 0.41 16.37 16.12
N ASN A 100 -0.89 16.25 16.37
CA ASN A 100 -1.47 15.10 17.07
C ASN A 100 -1.29 13.79 16.30
N GLY A 101 -1.36 13.82 14.97
CA GLY A 101 -1.07 12.68 14.11
C GLY A 101 0.39 12.24 14.20
N ALA A 102 1.34 13.18 14.29
CA ALA A 102 2.75 12.87 14.51
C ALA A 102 2.98 12.18 15.86
N VAL A 103 2.36 12.68 16.93
CA VAL A 103 2.42 12.08 18.28
C VAL A 103 1.85 10.65 18.24
N LEU A 104 0.68 10.47 17.63
CA LEU A 104 0.06 9.13 17.50
C LEU A 104 0.92 8.19 16.66
N THR A 105 1.47 8.66 15.55
CA THR A 105 2.37 7.86 14.70
C THR A 105 3.61 7.42 15.48
N GLY A 106 4.20 8.32 16.29
CA GLY A 106 5.30 7.98 17.17
C GLY A 106 4.91 6.93 18.21
N GLY A 107 3.77 7.11 18.87
CA GLY A 107 3.25 6.16 19.86
C GLY A 107 2.97 4.77 19.27
N ILE A 108 2.29 4.71 18.13
CA ILE A 108 2.06 3.45 17.39
C ILE A 108 3.40 2.83 16.98
N GLY A 109 4.31 3.64 16.45
CA GLY A 109 5.64 3.18 16.02
C GLY A 109 6.40 2.51 17.15
N VAL A 110 6.50 3.16 18.31
CA VAL A 110 7.17 2.58 19.49
C VAL A 110 6.46 1.30 19.95
N THR A 111 5.13 1.34 20.07
CA THR A 111 4.36 0.18 20.55
C THR A 111 4.52 -1.02 19.63
N VAL A 112 4.35 -0.84 18.33
CA VAL A 112 4.48 -1.92 17.35
C VAL A 112 5.92 -2.42 17.28
N THR A 113 6.92 -1.52 17.33
CA THR A 113 8.34 -1.91 17.36
C THR A 113 8.64 -2.80 18.56
N VAL A 114 8.24 -2.40 19.77
CA VAL A 114 8.50 -3.17 20.99
C VAL A 114 7.80 -4.53 20.92
N LEU A 115 6.50 -4.54 20.62
CA LEU A 115 5.74 -5.79 20.56
C LEU A 115 6.31 -6.75 19.49
N CYS A 116 6.53 -6.27 18.28
CA CYS A 116 7.03 -7.11 17.20
C CYS A 116 8.47 -7.58 17.44
N SER A 117 9.32 -6.74 18.03
CA SER A 117 10.72 -7.14 18.33
C SER A 117 10.80 -8.17 19.46
N VAL A 118 10.01 -7.99 20.55
CA VAL A 118 9.95 -8.93 21.67
C VAL A 118 9.39 -10.29 21.23
N PHE A 119 8.32 -10.28 20.43
CA PHE A 119 7.65 -11.50 19.97
C PHE A 119 8.19 -12.02 18.63
N CYS A 120 9.27 -11.47 18.09
CA CYS A 120 9.83 -11.86 16.79
C CYS A 120 10.13 -13.38 16.68
N PRO A 121 10.78 -14.04 17.67
CA PRO A 121 10.99 -15.49 17.60
C PRO A 121 9.69 -16.29 17.57
N GLN A 122 8.72 -15.92 18.42
CA GLN A 122 7.42 -16.59 18.50
C GLN A 122 6.62 -16.45 17.19
N ILE A 123 6.69 -15.28 16.56
CA ILE A 123 6.07 -15.04 15.25
C ILE A 123 6.67 -15.96 14.19
N LEU A 124 7.99 -16.11 14.15
CA LEU A 124 8.66 -17.00 13.19
C LEU A 124 8.34 -18.49 13.46
N HIS A 125 8.26 -18.91 14.73
CA HIS A 125 7.82 -20.26 15.08
C HIS A 125 6.35 -20.51 14.69
N LEU A 126 5.47 -19.56 14.90
CA LEU A 126 4.07 -19.65 14.47
C LEU A 126 3.93 -19.82 12.95
N LEU A 127 4.85 -19.21 12.18
CA LEU A 127 4.93 -19.37 10.73
C LEU A 127 5.61 -20.69 10.30
N SER A 128 6.04 -21.53 11.24
CA SER A 128 6.75 -22.78 10.96
C SER A 128 7.97 -22.58 10.05
N VAL A 129 8.73 -21.49 10.28
CA VAL A 129 9.96 -21.21 9.52
C VAL A 129 10.99 -22.30 9.80
N PRO A 130 11.54 -22.98 8.76
CA PRO A 130 12.52 -24.03 8.92
C PRO A 130 13.78 -23.55 9.67
N GLU A 131 14.37 -24.45 10.48
CA GLU A 131 15.52 -24.09 11.34
C GLU A 131 16.77 -23.65 10.56
N ASP A 132 16.96 -24.20 9.37
CA ASP A 132 18.12 -23.88 8.51
C ASP A 132 18.13 -22.44 7.95
N ILE A 133 16.95 -21.80 7.93
CA ILE A 133 16.77 -20.42 7.51
C ILE A 133 16.31 -19.50 8.64
N PHE A 134 15.99 -20.04 9.82
CA PHE A 134 15.41 -19.31 10.96
C PHE A 134 16.28 -18.13 11.40
N ARG A 135 17.58 -18.35 11.55
CA ARG A 135 18.52 -17.31 12.00
C ARG A 135 18.58 -16.13 11.03
N GLY A 136 18.59 -16.41 9.72
CA GLY A 136 18.57 -15.38 8.69
C GLY A 136 17.27 -14.58 8.69
N ALA A 137 16.14 -15.27 8.80
CA ALA A 137 14.82 -14.64 8.88
C ALA A 137 14.66 -13.81 10.15
N TYR A 138 15.15 -14.29 11.29
CA TYR A 138 15.12 -13.58 12.56
C TYR A 138 15.90 -12.25 12.50
N HIS A 139 17.17 -12.28 12.08
CA HIS A 139 17.97 -11.06 12.00
C HIS A 139 17.38 -10.05 11.01
N TYR A 140 16.92 -10.52 9.86
CA TYR A 140 16.26 -9.67 8.87
C TYR A 140 15.01 -9.00 9.45
N LEU A 141 14.10 -9.82 9.98
CA LEU A 141 12.81 -9.33 10.48
C LEU A 141 12.95 -8.42 11.71
N LEU A 142 13.87 -8.75 12.62
CA LEU A 142 14.16 -7.93 13.80
C LEU A 142 14.65 -6.53 13.42
N ILE A 143 15.56 -6.43 12.44
CA ILE A 143 16.05 -5.13 11.95
C ILE A 143 14.91 -4.35 11.30
N ILE A 144 14.07 -4.99 10.50
CA ILE A 144 12.88 -4.36 9.92
C ILE A 144 11.95 -3.81 11.02
N PHE A 145 11.70 -4.59 12.08
CA PHE A 145 10.85 -4.16 13.20
C PHE A 145 11.46 -2.99 13.98
N LEU A 146 12.76 -3.02 14.25
CA LEU A 146 13.48 -1.90 14.86
C LEU A 146 13.44 -0.64 13.99
N GLY A 147 13.32 -0.81 12.70
CA GLY A 147 13.21 0.27 11.70
C GLY A 147 11.81 0.84 11.52
N ILE A 148 10.77 0.25 12.12
CA ILE A 148 9.37 0.72 11.99
C ILE A 148 9.20 2.23 12.23
N PRO A 149 9.83 2.85 13.25
CA PRO A 149 9.69 4.29 13.48
C PRO A 149 10.13 5.14 12.29
N PHE A 150 11.20 4.75 11.59
CA PHE A 150 11.71 5.47 10.42
C PHE A 150 10.82 5.27 9.20
N THR A 151 10.31 4.05 9.02
CA THR A 151 9.32 3.75 7.99
C THR A 151 8.04 4.54 8.20
N LEU A 152 7.56 4.63 9.43
CA LEU A 152 6.39 5.43 9.80
C LEU A 152 6.63 6.93 9.61
N LEU A 153 7.81 7.43 9.98
CA LEU A 153 8.17 8.84 9.75
C LEU A 153 8.00 9.22 8.28
N TYR A 154 8.61 8.46 7.37
CA TYR A 154 8.49 8.72 5.94
C TYR A 154 7.04 8.60 5.46
N ASN A 155 6.32 7.53 5.81
CA ASN A 155 4.96 7.28 5.36
C ASN A 155 3.98 8.33 5.90
N TYR A 156 4.14 8.75 7.15
CA TYR A 156 3.32 9.79 7.75
C TYR A 156 3.52 11.14 7.04
N LEU A 157 4.77 11.59 6.89
CA LEU A 157 5.08 12.85 6.20
C LEU A 157 4.58 12.83 4.75
N SER A 158 4.76 11.70 4.04
CA SER A 158 4.23 11.51 2.69
C SER A 158 2.70 11.56 2.66
N SER A 159 2.02 11.02 3.67
CA SER A 159 0.55 11.09 3.79
C SER A 159 0.08 12.53 3.98
N ILE A 160 0.77 13.30 4.85
CA ILE A 160 0.47 14.72 5.06
C ILE A 160 0.65 15.53 3.77
N LEU A 161 1.76 15.37 3.06
CA LEU A 161 2.00 16.06 1.79
C LEU A 161 0.90 15.74 0.76
N ARG A 162 0.54 14.46 0.63
CA ARG A 162 -0.57 14.04 -0.24
C ARG A 162 -1.90 14.68 0.19
N SER A 163 -2.16 14.82 1.47
CA SER A 163 -3.37 15.45 2.00
C SER A 163 -3.49 16.92 1.60
N LEU A 164 -2.36 17.61 1.40
CA LEU A 164 -2.27 18.99 0.89
C LEU A 164 -2.29 19.07 -0.66
N GLY A 165 -2.51 17.95 -1.34
CA GLY A 165 -2.52 17.90 -2.81
C GLY A 165 -1.14 17.83 -3.48
N ASP A 166 -0.07 17.62 -2.70
CA ASP A 166 1.28 17.42 -3.23
C ASP A 166 1.61 15.93 -3.29
N SER A 167 1.60 15.36 -4.49
CA SER A 167 2.04 14.00 -4.78
C SER A 167 3.46 13.92 -5.36
N ARG A 168 4.02 15.06 -5.81
CA ARG A 168 5.34 15.12 -6.46
C ARG A 168 6.45 15.00 -5.44
N THR A 169 6.36 15.74 -4.35
CA THR A 169 7.39 15.72 -3.30
C THR A 169 7.57 14.35 -2.66
N PRO A 170 6.50 13.63 -2.23
CA PRO A 170 6.63 12.26 -1.77
C PRO A 170 7.25 11.32 -2.81
N PHE A 171 6.87 11.47 -4.08
CA PHE A 171 7.46 10.68 -5.16
C PHE A 171 8.98 10.91 -5.29
N LEU A 172 9.45 12.15 -5.25
CA LEU A 172 10.88 12.44 -5.35
C LEU A 172 11.68 11.82 -4.20
N PHE A 173 11.17 11.87 -2.97
CA PHE A 173 11.81 11.21 -1.83
C PHE A 173 11.74 9.69 -1.91
N LEU A 174 10.66 9.13 -2.46
CA LEU A 174 10.58 7.68 -2.74
C LEU A 174 11.60 7.25 -3.79
N ALA A 175 11.73 8.00 -4.87
CA ALA A 175 12.70 7.72 -5.92
C ALA A 175 14.14 7.79 -5.37
N PHE A 176 14.45 8.82 -4.59
CA PHE A 176 15.73 8.94 -3.90
C PHE A 176 15.98 7.75 -2.97
N SER A 177 14.98 7.38 -2.15
CA SER A 177 15.07 6.23 -1.24
C SER A 177 15.36 4.93 -1.98
N ALA A 178 14.65 4.69 -3.09
CA ALA A 178 14.82 3.48 -3.89
C ALA A 178 16.23 3.36 -4.49
N ILE A 179 16.75 4.45 -5.03
CA ILE A 179 18.11 4.48 -5.58
C ILE A 179 19.14 4.28 -4.46
N LEU A 180 18.98 5.01 -3.35
CA LEU A 180 19.88 4.90 -2.20
C LEU A 180 19.86 3.47 -1.61
N ASN A 181 18.69 2.84 -1.53
CA ASN A 181 18.55 1.47 -1.05
C ASN A 181 19.38 0.49 -1.90
N ILE A 182 19.30 0.55 -3.23
CA ILE A 182 20.08 -0.32 -4.12
C ILE A 182 21.60 -0.18 -3.84
N PHE A 183 22.08 1.05 -3.69
CA PHE A 183 23.49 1.28 -3.35
C PHE A 183 23.87 0.73 -1.98
N LEU A 184 23.01 0.95 -0.98
CA LEU A 184 23.23 0.46 0.38
C LEU A 184 23.14 -1.06 0.45
N ASP A 185 22.25 -1.71 -0.31
CA ASP A 185 22.18 -3.17 -0.40
C ASP A 185 23.51 -3.75 -0.89
N LEU A 186 24.01 -3.22 -2.02
CA LEU A 186 25.30 -3.65 -2.54
C LEU A 186 26.43 -3.40 -1.54
N PHE A 187 26.44 -2.24 -0.88
CA PHE A 187 27.46 -1.91 0.12
C PHE A 187 27.38 -2.83 1.34
N CYS A 188 26.19 -2.99 1.94
CA CYS A 188 26.03 -3.81 3.15
C CYS A 188 26.23 -5.31 2.87
N ILE A 189 25.81 -5.79 1.71
CA ILE A 189 25.88 -7.22 1.37
C ILE A 189 27.27 -7.58 0.84
N VAL A 190 27.83 -6.81 -0.09
CA VAL A 190 29.09 -7.16 -0.79
C VAL A 190 30.31 -6.69 0.01
N VAL A 191 30.31 -5.42 0.48
CA VAL A 191 31.47 -4.82 1.16
C VAL A 191 31.50 -5.21 2.64
N LEU A 192 30.38 -4.98 3.36
CA LEU A 192 30.32 -5.28 4.81
C LEU A 192 30.03 -6.75 5.10
N LYS A 193 29.54 -7.52 4.13
CA LYS A 193 29.21 -8.96 4.25
C LYS A 193 28.23 -9.29 5.38
N TRP A 194 27.25 -8.39 5.62
CA TRP A 194 26.24 -8.56 6.69
C TRP A 194 25.10 -9.54 6.31
N GLY A 195 25.13 -10.13 5.11
CA GLY A 195 24.11 -11.11 4.68
C GLY A 195 22.69 -10.51 4.66
N CYS A 196 21.71 -11.31 5.08
CA CYS A 196 20.30 -10.86 5.13
C CYS A 196 20.09 -9.63 6.04
N ALA A 197 20.84 -9.52 7.14
CA ALA A 197 20.81 -8.36 8.02
C ALA A 197 21.23 -7.08 7.29
N GLY A 198 22.16 -7.20 6.33
CA GLY A 198 22.61 -6.09 5.48
C GLY A 198 21.49 -5.53 4.59
N ALA A 199 20.69 -6.40 3.97
CA ALA A 199 19.55 -5.99 3.17
C ALA A 199 18.50 -5.23 4.03
N ALA A 200 18.16 -5.77 5.21
CA ALA A 200 17.26 -5.09 6.13
C ALA A 200 17.81 -3.73 6.59
N ALA A 201 19.09 -3.67 6.96
CA ALA A 201 19.75 -2.43 7.38
C ALA A 201 19.78 -1.39 6.26
N ALA A 202 20.05 -1.77 5.03
CA ALA A 202 20.03 -0.90 3.86
C ALA A 202 18.63 -0.30 3.64
N THR A 203 17.59 -1.13 3.70
CA THR A 203 16.18 -0.70 3.56
C THR A 203 15.82 0.33 4.63
N ILE A 204 16.10 0.05 5.90
CA ILE A 204 15.76 0.94 7.01
C ILE A 204 16.58 2.24 6.94
N THR A 205 17.85 2.16 6.61
CA THR A 205 18.72 3.34 6.47
C THR A 205 18.22 4.26 5.34
N ALA A 206 17.84 3.69 4.19
CA ALA A 206 17.26 4.46 3.07
C ALA A 206 15.94 5.15 3.49
N GLN A 207 15.07 4.44 4.21
CA GLN A 207 13.82 4.99 4.74
C GLN A 207 14.06 6.10 5.77
N ALA A 208 15.03 5.91 6.69
CA ALA A 208 15.40 6.89 7.69
C ALA A 208 15.93 8.19 7.06
N ILE A 209 16.86 8.08 6.12
CA ILE A 209 17.43 9.23 5.42
C ILE A 209 16.32 9.97 4.65
N SER A 210 15.48 9.26 3.92
CA SER A 210 14.37 9.86 3.16
C SER A 210 13.34 10.51 4.06
N GLY A 211 13.01 9.90 5.19
CA GLY A 211 12.12 10.48 6.19
C GLY A 211 12.67 11.77 6.80
N ILE A 212 13.96 11.78 7.18
CA ILE A 212 14.64 12.96 7.71
C ILE A 212 14.72 14.08 6.66
N LEU A 213 15.08 13.75 5.42
CA LEU A 213 15.13 14.73 4.34
C LEU A 213 13.75 15.31 4.03
N CYS A 214 12.71 14.49 4.06
CA CYS A 214 11.33 14.94 3.89
C CYS A 214 10.92 15.88 5.03
N LEU A 215 11.27 15.56 6.28
CA LEU A 215 11.01 16.42 7.44
C LEU A 215 11.72 17.78 7.33
N VAL A 216 13.00 17.78 6.95
CA VAL A 216 13.79 19.00 6.73
C VAL A 216 13.21 19.83 5.58
N PHE A 217 12.78 19.18 4.51
CA PHE A 217 12.13 19.85 3.38
C PHE A 217 10.83 20.55 3.82
N ILE A 218 9.96 19.83 4.54
CA ILE A 218 8.71 20.38 5.07
C ILE A 218 9.00 21.60 5.95
N GLY A 219 9.95 21.48 6.89
CA GLY A 219 10.30 22.55 7.81
C GLY A 219 10.90 23.79 7.14
N ARG A 220 11.51 23.65 5.94
CA ARG A 220 12.16 24.76 5.24
C ARG A 220 11.33 25.37 4.08
N LYS A 221 10.45 24.58 3.47
CA LYS A 221 9.79 24.93 2.21
C LYS A 221 8.27 25.02 2.28
N MET A 222 7.66 24.51 3.36
CA MET A 222 6.20 24.43 3.47
C MET A 222 5.68 25.27 4.63
N ASP A 223 5.53 26.58 4.44
CA ASP A 223 5.02 27.52 5.45
C ASP A 223 3.64 27.10 5.99
N VAL A 224 2.82 26.44 5.14
CA VAL A 224 1.49 25.95 5.51
C VAL A 224 1.56 24.95 6.69
N LEU A 225 2.66 24.19 6.80
CA LEU A 225 2.88 23.20 7.84
C LEU A 225 3.70 23.70 9.02
N HIS A 226 4.07 24.98 9.06
CA HIS A 226 4.76 25.54 10.22
C HIS A 226 3.86 25.54 11.45
N LEU A 227 4.32 24.81 12.49
CA LEU A 227 3.61 24.65 13.75
C LEU A 227 3.97 25.78 14.70
N THR A 228 2.97 26.55 15.10
CA THR A 228 3.08 27.54 16.19
C THR A 228 3.05 26.83 17.57
N LYS A 229 3.37 27.53 18.65
CA LYS A 229 3.27 26.96 20.01
C LYS A 229 1.85 26.51 20.34
N GLU A 230 0.84 27.24 19.87
CA GLU A 230 -0.57 26.96 20.08
C GLU A 230 -1.03 25.68 19.33
N ASN A 231 -0.46 25.41 18.15
CA ASN A 231 -0.76 24.20 17.39
C ASN A 231 -0.14 22.94 18.01
N ARG A 232 0.87 23.06 18.88
CA ARG A 232 1.58 21.94 19.54
C ARG A 232 0.92 21.49 20.84
N MET A 233 -0.41 21.54 20.88
CA MET A 233 -1.17 21.05 22.04
C MET A 233 -1.86 19.74 21.70
N VAL A 234 -1.80 18.78 22.64
CA VAL A 234 -2.54 17.53 22.53
C VAL A 234 -4.03 17.84 22.65
N ASN A 235 -4.78 17.52 21.61
CA ASN A 235 -6.23 17.72 21.55
C ASN A 235 -6.92 16.37 21.50
N ILE A 236 -7.65 16.03 22.57
CA ILE A 236 -8.35 14.74 22.70
C ILE A 236 -9.36 14.53 21.56
N THR A 237 -10.03 15.58 21.09
CA THR A 237 -10.96 15.48 19.96
C THR A 237 -10.23 15.12 18.68
N ALA A 238 -9.08 15.77 18.40
CA ALA A 238 -8.24 15.46 17.26
C ALA A 238 -7.69 14.03 17.36
N VAL A 239 -7.22 13.61 18.53
CA VAL A 239 -6.74 12.25 18.78
C VAL A 239 -7.82 11.21 18.51
N LYS A 240 -9.04 11.43 19.01
CA LYS A 240 -10.17 10.51 18.77
C LYS A 240 -10.55 10.43 17.28
N GLU A 241 -10.63 11.56 16.57
CA GLU A 241 -10.95 11.57 15.13
C GLU A 241 -9.84 10.89 14.31
N LEU A 242 -8.56 11.16 14.62
CA LEU A 242 -7.42 10.50 13.98
C LEU A 242 -7.42 8.99 14.21
N LEU A 243 -7.63 8.53 15.44
CA LEU A 243 -7.71 7.09 15.75
C LEU A 243 -8.91 6.43 15.06
N ALA A 244 -10.06 7.11 15.02
CA ALA A 244 -11.26 6.61 14.33
C ALA A 244 -11.06 6.47 12.82
N MET A 245 -10.11 7.20 12.22
CA MET A 245 -9.75 7.07 10.81
C MET A 245 -8.58 6.11 10.62
N GLY A 246 -7.52 6.26 11.41
CA GLY A 246 -6.27 5.51 11.22
C GLY A 246 -6.37 4.05 11.59
N LEU A 247 -6.90 3.71 12.78
CA LEU A 247 -6.96 2.31 13.20
C LEU A 247 -7.81 1.43 12.26
N PRO A 248 -9.04 1.83 11.86
CA PRO A 248 -9.79 1.04 10.90
C PRO A 248 -9.06 0.91 9.56
N THR A 249 -8.43 1.98 9.06
CA THR A 249 -7.69 1.91 7.80
C THR A 249 -6.50 0.95 7.90
N GLY A 250 -5.74 1.00 9.01
CA GLY A 250 -4.67 0.05 9.29
C GLY A 250 -5.16 -1.40 9.36
N LEU A 251 -6.25 -1.64 10.10
CA LEU A 251 -6.87 -2.98 10.20
C LEU A 251 -7.33 -3.49 8.84
N GLN A 252 -7.87 -2.64 7.98
CA GLN A 252 -8.27 -3.04 6.63
C GLN A 252 -7.10 -3.60 5.82
N PHE A 253 -5.92 -2.93 5.85
CA PHE A 253 -4.73 -3.44 5.17
C PHE A 253 -4.31 -4.81 5.72
N SER A 254 -4.31 -4.98 7.05
CA SER A 254 -3.99 -6.25 7.69
C SER A 254 -4.98 -7.36 7.34
N ILE A 255 -6.28 -7.07 7.34
CA ILE A 255 -7.34 -8.03 7.00
C ILE A 255 -7.19 -8.50 5.54
N THR A 256 -6.91 -7.58 4.62
CA THR A 256 -6.67 -7.92 3.21
C THR A 256 -5.41 -8.79 3.07
N ALA A 257 -4.36 -8.50 3.85
CA ALA A 257 -3.14 -9.30 3.90
C ALA A 257 -3.42 -10.73 4.37
N ILE A 258 -4.19 -10.91 5.44
CA ILE A 258 -4.58 -12.23 5.96
C ILE A 258 -5.32 -13.04 4.88
N GLY A 259 -6.27 -12.43 4.19
CA GLY A 259 -6.98 -13.09 3.09
C GLY A 259 -6.04 -13.58 1.97
N SER A 260 -5.03 -12.78 1.64
CA SER A 260 -4.02 -13.18 0.65
C SER A 260 -3.11 -14.31 1.14
N MET A 261 -2.77 -14.32 2.44
CA MET A 261 -1.99 -15.40 3.06
C MET A 261 -2.75 -16.73 3.05
N VAL A 262 -4.05 -16.71 3.36
CA VAL A 262 -4.90 -17.92 3.29
C VAL A 262 -4.96 -18.48 1.87
N MET A 263 -5.15 -17.62 0.88
CA MET A 263 -5.15 -18.03 -0.53
C MET A 263 -3.79 -18.63 -0.95
N GLN A 264 -2.68 -18.01 -0.54
CA GLN A 264 -1.33 -18.53 -0.79
C GLN A 264 -1.12 -19.89 -0.14
N SER A 265 -1.57 -20.06 1.11
CA SER A 265 -1.48 -21.33 1.84
C SER A 265 -2.25 -22.45 1.11
N ALA A 266 -3.48 -22.17 0.68
CA ALA A 266 -4.28 -23.11 -0.11
C ALA A 266 -3.60 -23.48 -1.45
N ASN A 267 -2.98 -22.50 -2.11
CA ASN A 267 -2.24 -22.72 -3.35
C ASN A 267 -1.00 -23.60 -3.15
N ASN A 268 -0.31 -23.48 -2.00
CA ASN A 268 0.89 -24.24 -1.70
C ASN A 268 0.62 -25.76 -1.68
N GLY A 269 -0.61 -26.17 -1.34
CA GLY A 269 -1.05 -27.57 -1.37
C GLY A 269 -1.24 -28.16 -2.77
N LEU A 270 -1.21 -27.35 -3.83
CA LEU A 270 -1.47 -27.79 -5.22
C LEU A 270 -0.22 -28.17 -6.03
N GLY A 271 0.95 -28.14 -5.41
CA GLY A 271 2.22 -28.51 -6.03
C GLY A 271 2.99 -27.37 -6.65
N SER A 272 4.26 -27.62 -6.95
CA SER A 272 5.26 -26.61 -7.30
C SER A 272 4.96 -25.83 -8.58
N VAL A 273 4.32 -26.47 -9.57
CA VAL A 273 3.93 -25.81 -10.83
C VAL A 273 2.88 -24.73 -10.56
N CYS A 274 1.83 -25.05 -9.79
CA CYS A 274 0.79 -24.08 -9.45
C CYS A 274 1.35 -22.95 -8.60
N VAL A 275 2.21 -23.24 -7.62
CA VAL A 275 2.87 -22.25 -6.76
C VAL A 275 3.72 -21.29 -7.58
N SER A 276 4.54 -21.83 -8.48
CA SER A 276 5.42 -21.02 -9.33
C SER A 276 4.63 -20.16 -10.33
N GLY A 277 3.61 -20.74 -10.97
CA GLY A 277 2.74 -20.04 -11.90
C GLY A 277 1.94 -18.92 -11.22
N PHE A 278 1.38 -19.19 -10.05
CA PHE A 278 0.69 -18.19 -9.24
C PHE A 278 1.63 -17.05 -8.82
N THR A 279 2.83 -17.38 -8.35
CA THR A 279 3.82 -16.38 -7.93
C THR A 279 4.20 -15.45 -9.07
N ALA A 280 4.46 -15.98 -10.27
CA ALA A 280 4.73 -15.18 -11.46
C ALA A 280 3.55 -14.26 -11.82
N GLY A 281 2.33 -14.82 -11.81
CA GLY A 281 1.10 -14.07 -12.06
C GLY A 281 0.85 -12.97 -11.03
N MET A 282 1.13 -13.22 -9.75
CA MET A 282 1.04 -12.24 -8.67
C MET A 282 1.99 -11.04 -8.87
N ARG A 283 3.21 -11.26 -9.38
CA ARG A 283 4.12 -10.15 -9.72
C ARG A 283 3.53 -9.25 -10.80
N ILE A 284 2.99 -9.83 -11.86
CA ILE A 284 2.32 -9.08 -12.94
C ILE A 284 1.09 -8.34 -12.41
N LYS A 285 0.26 -9.00 -11.60
CA LYS A 285 -0.89 -8.39 -10.92
C LYS A 285 -0.49 -7.15 -10.11
N GLN A 286 0.59 -7.21 -9.32
CA GLN A 286 1.06 -6.09 -8.51
C GLN A 286 1.37 -4.85 -9.35
N PHE A 287 2.04 -5.01 -10.50
CA PHE A 287 2.26 -3.92 -11.45
C PHE A 287 0.95 -3.38 -12.03
N ALA A 288 0.06 -4.28 -12.44
CA ALA A 288 -1.23 -3.92 -13.01
C ALA A 288 -2.17 -3.22 -12.00
N MET A 289 -1.96 -3.40 -10.70
CA MET A 289 -2.73 -2.73 -9.64
C MET A 289 -2.27 -1.29 -9.37
N CYS A 290 -1.03 -0.92 -9.66
CA CYS A 290 -0.49 0.41 -9.35
C CYS A 290 -1.35 1.59 -9.84
N PRO A 291 -1.93 1.59 -11.06
CA PRO A 291 -2.81 2.66 -11.49
C PRO A 291 -4.11 2.76 -10.69
N PHE A 292 -4.69 1.63 -10.26
CA PHE A 292 -5.87 1.66 -9.41
C PHE A 292 -5.61 2.35 -8.08
N ASP A 293 -4.47 2.03 -7.44
CA ASP A 293 -4.08 2.62 -6.16
C ASP A 293 -3.82 4.12 -6.29
N ALA A 294 -3.19 4.54 -7.39
CA ALA A 294 -2.95 5.96 -7.67
C ALA A 294 -4.26 6.73 -7.90
N ILE A 295 -5.18 6.19 -8.71
CA ILE A 295 -6.49 6.79 -8.99
C ILE A 295 -7.34 6.83 -7.72
N ALA A 296 -7.39 5.75 -6.95
CA ALA A 296 -8.18 5.65 -5.73
C ALA A 296 -7.68 6.61 -4.65
N THR A 297 -6.36 6.72 -4.45
CA THR A 297 -5.75 7.69 -3.53
C THR A 297 -6.06 9.12 -3.95
N SER A 298 -5.94 9.42 -5.25
CA SER A 298 -6.27 10.73 -5.80
C SER A 298 -7.74 11.11 -5.57
N ALA A 299 -8.67 10.18 -5.83
CA ALA A 299 -10.09 10.38 -5.59
C ALA A 299 -10.40 10.58 -4.09
N SER A 300 -9.72 9.85 -3.21
CA SER A 300 -9.85 10.00 -1.75
C SER A 300 -9.46 11.39 -1.29
N VAL A 301 -8.27 11.87 -1.66
CA VAL A 301 -7.77 13.21 -1.29
C VAL A 301 -8.68 14.29 -1.88
N PHE A 302 -9.07 14.14 -3.15
CA PHE A 302 -10.01 15.07 -3.80
C PHE A 302 -11.33 15.16 -3.03
N CYS A 303 -11.94 14.03 -2.68
CA CYS A 303 -13.21 13.99 -1.94
C CYS A 303 -13.06 14.55 -0.52
N SER A 304 -11.97 14.24 0.19
CA SER A 304 -11.70 14.77 1.53
C SER A 304 -11.59 16.29 1.54
N GLN A 305 -10.84 16.89 0.60
CA GLN A 305 -10.71 18.35 0.50
C GLN A 305 -12.04 19.01 0.12
N ASN A 306 -12.77 18.45 -0.85
CA ASN A 306 -14.07 18.99 -1.25
C ASN A 306 -15.16 18.80 -0.18
N MET A 307 -15.05 17.78 0.68
CA MET A 307 -15.88 17.64 1.86
C MET A 307 -15.62 18.79 2.86
N GLY A 308 -14.35 19.09 3.12
CA GLY A 308 -13.98 20.27 3.93
C GLY A 308 -14.51 21.58 3.36
N ALA A 309 -14.41 21.75 2.06
CA ALA A 309 -14.93 22.92 1.33
C ALA A 309 -16.47 22.94 1.18
N ARG A 310 -17.20 21.95 1.69
CA ARG A 310 -18.66 21.80 1.58
C ARG A 310 -19.17 21.82 0.14
N GLN A 311 -18.50 21.08 -0.76
CA GLN A 311 -18.84 21.00 -2.19
C GLN A 311 -19.34 19.59 -2.59
N PRO A 312 -20.56 19.19 -2.23
CA PRO A 312 -21.07 17.83 -2.46
C PRO A 312 -21.13 17.45 -3.95
N GLU A 313 -21.50 18.39 -4.82
CA GLU A 313 -21.59 18.12 -6.25
C GLU A 313 -20.22 17.81 -6.87
N ARG A 314 -19.14 18.42 -6.35
CA ARG A 314 -17.78 18.10 -6.79
C ARG A 314 -17.37 16.72 -6.31
N ILE A 315 -17.78 16.31 -5.09
CA ILE A 315 -17.52 14.97 -4.56
C ILE A 315 -18.19 13.91 -5.45
N LYS A 316 -19.47 14.10 -5.79
CA LYS A 316 -20.21 13.21 -6.71
C LYS A 316 -19.52 13.10 -8.08
N LYS A 317 -19.10 14.25 -8.63
CA LYS A 317 -18.39 14.30 -9.92
C LYS A 317 -17.03 13.59 -9.83
N GLY A 318 -16.25 13.82 -8.77
CA GLY A 318 -14.97 13.17 -8.53
C GLY A 318 -15.10 11.66 -8.39
N LEU A 319 -16.07 11.17 -7.60
CA LEU A 319 -16.36 9.75 -7.48
C LEU A 319 -16.70 9.12 -8.84
N ARG A 320 -17.64 9.72 -9.59
CA ARG A 320 -18.03 9.19 -10.92
C ARG A 320 -16.85 9.13 -11.89
N GLN A 321 -16.04 10.19 -11.94
CA GLN A 321 -14.88 10.24 -12.81
C GLN A 321 -13.79 9.27 -12.37
N GLY A 322 -13.51 9.16 -11.07
CA GLY A 322 -12.55 8.19 -10.54
C GLY A 322 -12.94 6.74 -10.84
N VAL A 323 -14.22 6.39 -10.62
CA VAL A 323 -14.75 5.06 -10.94
C VAL A 323 -14.69 4.80 -12.45
N ALA A 324 -15.09 5.78 -13.29
CA ALA A 324 -15.06 5.61 -14.74
C ALA A 324 -13.64 5.36 -15.27
N ILE A 325 -12.65 6.17 -14.85
CA ILE A 325 -11.25 5.98 -15.27
C ILE A 325 -10.72 4.62 -14.81
N ALA A 326 -10.94 4.26 -13.55
CA ALA A 326 -10.48 2.99 -13.01
C ALA A 326 -11.14 1.80 -13.74
N THR A 327 -12.45 1.88 -14.04
CA THR A 327 -13.16 0.85 -14.78
C THR A 327 -12.64 0.72 -16.23
N ILE A 328 -12.45 1.83 -16.93
CA ILE A 328 -11.89 1.84 -18.29
C ILE A 328 -10.48 1.23 -18.29
N TYR A 329 -9.63 1.66 -17.37
CA TYR A 329 -8.30 1.07 -17.22
C TYR A 329 -8.39 -0.43 -16.93
N GLY A 330 -9.29 -0.84 -16.01
CA GLY A 330 -9.48 -2.25 -15.64
C GLY A 330 -9.93 -3.13 -16.83
N LEU A 331 -10.79 -2.60 -17.70
CA LEU A 331 -11.19 -3.29 -18.94
C LEU A 331 -10.01 -3.41 -19.91
N LEU A 332 -9.26 -2.33 -20.12
CA LEU A 332 -8.11 -2.34 -21.04
C LEU A 332 -7.02 -3.30 -20.57
N ILE A 333 -6.57 -3.20 -19.31
CA ILE A 333 -5.56 -4.09 -18.77
C ILE A 333 -6.08 -5.52 -18.64
N GLY A 334 -7.38 -5.70 -18.36
CA GLY A 334 -8.04 -6.99 -18.35
C GLY A 334 -7.90 -7.71 -19.69
N LEU A 335 -8.13 -7.03 -20.81
CA LEU A 335 -7.89 -7.57 -22.16
C LEU A 335 -6.41 -7.95 -22.35
N VAL A 336 -5.49 -7.10 -21.91
CA VAL A 336 -4.04 -7.40 -21.97
C VAL A 336 -3.71 -8.67 -21.19
N LEU A 337 -4.28 -8.85 -20.00
CA LEU A 337 -4.05 -10.04 -19.18
C LEU A 337 -4.68 -11.31 -19.78
N ILE A 338 -5.86 -11.19 -20.38
CA ILE A 338 -6.55 -12.32 -21.03
C ILE A 338 -5.73 -12.86 -22.22
N PHE A 339 -5.29 -11.98 -23.10
CA PHE A 339 -4.62 -12.38 -24.35
C PHE A 339 -3.09 -12.46 -24.19
N GLY A 340 -2.50 -11.61 -23.38
CA GLY A 340 -1.04 -11.49 -23.21
C GLY A 340 -0.48 -12.13 -21.93
N GLY A 341 -1.33 -12.65 -21.02
CA GLY A 341 -0.90 -13.09 -19.70
C GLY A 341 0.21 -14.15 -19.72
N ARG A 342 0.13 -15.13 -20.62
CA ARG A 342 1.18 -16.15 -20.82
C ARG A 342 2.51 -15.53 -21.29
N THR A 343 2.44 -14.60 -22.24
CA THR A 343 3.62 -13.89 -22.77
C THR A 343 4.25 -12.99 -21.73
N LEU A 344 3.44 -12.25 -20.96
CA LEU A 344 3.93 -11.41 -19.87
C LEU A 344 4.61 -12.25 -18.78
N SER A 345 4.14 -13.47 -18.53
CA SER A 345 4.76 -14.39 -17.57
C SER A 345 6.18 -14.79 -17.94
N MET A 346 6.56 -14.71 -19.24
CA MET A 346 7.93 -14.98 -19.70
C MET A 346 8.96 -13.98 -19.17
N ILE A 347 8.54 -12.84 -18.61
CA ILE A 347 9.44 -11.89 -17.93
C ILE A 347 10.02 -12.53 -16.66
N PHE A 348 9.27 -13.40 -15.99
CA PHE A 348 9.62 -14.00 -14.70
C PHE A 348 9.93 -15.49 -14.78
N VAL A 349 9.48 -16.16 -15.83
CA VAL A 349 9.56 -17.61 -16.01
C VAL A 349 10.25 -17.94 -17.32
N LYS A 350 11.18 -18.90 -17.28
CA LYS A 350 11.88 -19.36 -18.50
C LYS A 350 10.91 -19.98 -19.50
N LYS A 351 11.13 -19.75 -20.80
CA LYS A 351 10.32 -20.33 -21.89
C LYS A 351 10.24 -21.86 -21.85
N SER A 352 11.26 -22.53 -21.30
CA SER A 352 11.31 -23.98 -21.16
C SER A 352 10.33 -24.55 -20.11
N ALA A 353 9.85 -23.73 -19.18
CA ALA A 353 8.89 -24.15 -18.15
C ALA A 353 7.43 -23.92 -18.61
N ALA A 354 7.01 -24.64 -19.64
CA ALA A 354 5.70 -24.46 -20.29
C ALA A 354 4.53 -24.60 -19.31
N ASP A 355 4.56 -25.61 -18.43
CA ASP A 355 3.49 -25.86 -17.47
C ASP A 355 3.31 -24.69 -16.47
N VAL A 356 4.42 -24.09 -16.02
CA VAL A 356 4.41 -22.91 -15.14
C VAL A 356 3.86 -21.69 -15.86
N LEU A 357 4.23 -21.50 -17.15
CA LEU A 357 3.70 -20.43 -17.99
C LEU A 357 2.19 -20.59 -18.23
N ASP A 358 1.72 -21.82 -18.42
CA ASP A 358 0.29 -22.11 -18.62
C ASP A 358 -0.51 -21.89 -17.33
N ALA A 359 0.04 -22.29 -16.18
CA ALA A 359 -0.56 -22.00 -14.87
C ALA A 359 -0.66 -20.49 -14.60
N SER A 360 0.41 -19.74 -14.86
CA SER A 360 0.42 -18.27 -14.72
C SER A 360 -0.53 -17.61 -15.72
N GLY A 361 -0.53 -18.05 -16.97
CA GLY A 361 -1.44 -17.56 -18.02
C GLY A 361 -2.91 -17.82 -17.68
N LYS A 362 -3.23 -18.99 -17.10
CA LYS A 362 -4.58 -19.32 -16.62
C LYS A 362 -5.00 -18.36 -15.49
N TYR A 363 -4.14 -18.14 -14.49
CA TYR A 363 -4.42 -17.21 -13.39
C TYR A 363 -4.68 -15.80 -13.92
N LEU A 364 -3.81 -15.27 -14.77
CA LEU A 364 -3.93 -13.92 -15.32
C LEU A 364 -5.15 -13.76 -16.23
N ARG A 365 -5.49 -14.78 -16.99
CA ARG A 365 -6.71 -14.80 -17.83
C ARG A 365 -7.97 -14.72 -16.97
N CYS A 366 -8.08 -15.55 -15.94
CA CYS A 366 -9.19 -15.49 -14.98
C CYS A 366 -9.29 -14.11 -14.33
N LEU A 367 -8.13 -13.55 -13.91
CA LEU A 367 -8.02 -12.23 -13.33
C LEU A 367 -8.56 -11.14 -14.27
N GLY A 368 -8.18 -11.21 -15.55
CA GLY A 368 -8.55 -10.23 -16.57
C GLY A 368 -10.05 -10.07 -16.77
N TYR A 369 -10.85 -11.14 -16.65
CA TYR A 369 -12.30 -11.07 -16.80
C TYR A 369 -12.99 -10.13 -15.81
N PHE A 370 -12.45 -9.99 -14.60
CA PHE A 370 -13.06 -9.21 -13.52
C PHE A 370 -12.18 -8.06 -13.01
N PHE A 371 -11.08 -7.75 -13.70
CA PHE A 371 -10.13 -6.74 -13.23
C PHE A 371 -10.74 -5.33 -13.14
N TRP A 372 -11.77 -5.05 -13.91
CA TRP A 372 -12.55 -3.81 -13.84
C TRP A 372 -13.26 -3.64 -12.48
N SER A 373 -13.68 -4.74 -11.84
CA SER A 373 -14.35 -4.68 -10.54
C SER A 373 -13.41 -4.21 -9.43
N LEU A 374 -12.10 -4.51 -9.52
CA LEU A 374 -11.08 -3.99 -8.61
C LEU A 374 -10.99 -2.47 -8.66
N GLY A 375 -11.16 -1.87 -9.85
CA GLY A 375 -11.19 -0.40 -10.00
C GLY A 375 -12.35 0.23 -9.23
N ILE A 376 -13.56 -0.34 -9.36
CA ILE A 376 -14.74 0.13 -8.62
C ILE A 376 -14.52 -0.04 -7.12
N LEU A 377 -14.00 -1.21 -6.70
CA LEU A 377 -13.72 -1.52 -5.30
C LEU A 377 -12.75 -0.50 -4.68
N ASN A 378 -11.59 -0.32 -5.29
CA ASN A 378 -10.54 0.54 -4.73
C ASN A 378 -10.98 2.01 -4.65
N VAL A 379 -11.57 2.55 -5.71
CA VAL A 379 -12.04 3.94 -5.72
C VAL A 379 -13.15 4.14 -4.69
N SER A 380 -14.18 3.27 -4.66
CA SER A 380 -15.29 3.39 -3.71
C SER A 380 -14.82 3.27 -2.27
N ARG A 381 -13.91 2.34 -1.98
CA ARG A 381 -13.32 2.13 -0.65
C ARG A 381 -12.54 3.34 -0.19
N MET A 382 -11.61 3.83 -1.00
CA MET A 382 -10.75 4.96 -0.66
C MET A 382 -11.55 6.27 -0.56
N VAL A 383 -12.57 6.48 -1.39
CA VAL A 383 -13.48 7.64 -1.26
C VAL A 383 -14.30 7.53 0.03
N THR A 384 -14.83 6.36 0.38
CA THR A 384 -15.54 6.15 1.66
C THR A 384 -14.66 6.49 2.85
N GLN A 385 -13.37 6.09 2.83
CA GLN A 385 -12.38 6.50 3.84
C GLN A 385 -12.16 8.01 3.82
N GLY A 386 -11.94 8.57 2.64
CA GLY A 386 -11.71 10.00 2.44
C GLY A 386 -12.87 10.90 2.92
N LEU A 387 -14.09 10.37 2.93
CA LEU A 387 -15.27 11.01 3.50
C LEU A 387 -15.42 10.80 5.02
N GLY A 388 -14.45 10.18 5.68
CA GLY A 388 -14.46 9.99 7.14
C GLY A 388 -15.18 8.71 7.61
N TYR A 389 -15.59 7.81 6.72
CA TYR A 389 -16.29 6.57 7.07
C TYR A 389 -15.37 5.34 7.03
N SER A 390 -14.16 5.45 7.60
CA SER A 390 -13.17 4.36 7.59
C SER A 390 -13.68 3.06 8.20
N GLY A 391 -14.52 3.11 9.24
CA GLY A 391 -15.15 1.93 9.83
C GLY A 391 -16.02 1.14 8.83
N ARG A 392 -16.73 1.84 7.91
CA ARG A 392 -17.50 1.17 6.85
C ARG A 392 -16.58 0.57 5.78
N ALA A 393 -15.47 1.23 5.49
CA ALA A 393 -14.49 0.72 4.53
C ALA A 393 -13.81 -0.58 5.00
N VAL A 394 -13.57 -0.74 6.32
CA VAL A 394 -13.04 -1.99 6.91
C VAL A 394 -13.93 -3.17 6.62
N LEU A 395 -15.25 -3.02 6.72
CA LEU A 395 -16.19 -4.11 6.45
C LEU A 395 -16.08 -4.63 5.01
N SER A 396 -15.69 -3.77 4.05
CA SER A 396 -15.38 -4.26 2.70
C SER A 396 -14.15 -5.14 2.65
N GLY A 397 -13.14 -4.85 3.49
CA GLY A 397 -11.95 -5.72 3.65
C GLY A 397 -12.30 -7.06 4.29
N VAL A 398 -13.18 -7.06 5.30
CA VAL A 398 -13.68 -8.30 5.93
C VAL A 398 -14.45 -9.14 4.90
N THR A 399 -15.35 -8.52 4.13
CA THR A 399 -16.11 -9.22 3.07
C THR A 399 -15.16 -9.81 2.02
N GLU A 400 -14.13 -9.06 1.62
CA GLU A 400 -13.09 -9.51 0.70
C GLU A 400 -12.32 -10.72 1.25
N MET A 401 -11.87 -10.65 2.52
CA MET A 401 -11.16 -11.73 3.18
C MET A 401 -12.03 -12.99 3.28
N LEU A 402 -13.28 -12.86 3.73
CA LEU A 402 -14.19 -13.99 3.87
C LEU A 402 -14.48 -14.66 2.53
N ALA A 403 -14.82 -13.90 1.50
CA ALA A 403 -15.09 -14.46 0.17
C ALA A 403 -13.85 -15.15 -0.41
N ARG A 404 -12.66 -14.55 -0.27
CA ARG A 404 -11.40 -15.15 -0.70
C ARG A 404 -11.12 -16.46 0.04
N THR A 405 -11.32 -16.49 1.37
CA THR A 405 -11.13 -17.68 2.21
C THR A 405 -12.11 -18.79 1.82
N ILE A 406 -13.38 -18.47 1.66
CA ILE A 406 -14.42 -19.45 1.27
C ILE A 406 -14.06 -20.08 -0.08
N VAL A 407 -13.68 -19.28 -1.07
CA VAL A 407 -13.35 -19.82 -2.40
C VAL A 407 -12.04 -20.62 -2.36
N SER A 408 -11.01 -20.10 -1.67
CA SER A 408 -9.69 -20.76 -1.63
C SER A 408 -9.69 -22.07 -0.84
N LEU A 409 -10.44 -22.16 0.27
CA LEU A 409 -10.46 -23.38 1.10
C LEU A 409 -11.65 -24.28 0.77
N GLY A 410 -12.81 -23.71 0.51
CA GLY A 410 -14.04 -24.48 0.28
C GLY A 410 -14.10 -25.16 -1.09
N PHE A 411 -13.52 -24.55 -2.10
CA PHE A 411 -13.63 -25.05 -3.49
C PHE A 411 -12.32 -25.63 -4.05
N VAL A 412 -11.19 -25.49 -3.36
CA VAL A 412 -9.91 -26.00 -3.85
C VAL A 412 -9.92 -27.53 -4.01
N GLY A 413 -10.62 -28.25 -3.13
CA GLY A 413 -10.75 -29.70 -3.22
C GLY A 413 -11.50 -30.19 -4.47
N ALA A 414 -12.49 -29.43 -4.91
CA ALA A 414 -13.33 -29.76 -6.09
C ALA A 414 -12.77 -29.20 -7.40
N LEU A 415 -12.24 -27.98 -7.38
CA LEU A 415 -11.83 -27.22 -8.58
C LEU A 415 -10.30 -27.08 -8.73
N GLY A 416 -9.52 -27.54 -7.74
CA GLY A 416 -8.06 -27.45 -7.75
C GLY A 416 -7.59 -26.02 -7.96
N TYR A 417 -6.58 -25.83 -8.80
CA TYR A 417 -5.99 -24.52 -9.11
C TYR A 417 -6.98 -23.49 -9.67
N THR A 418 -8.08 -23.93 -10.27
CA THR A 418 -9.12 -23.03 -10.80
C THR A 418 -9.80 -22.24 -9.67
N ALA A 419 -9.99 -22.85 -8.49
CA ALA A 419 -10.52 -22.15 -7.31
C ALA A 419 -9.60 -20.97 -6.91
N ILE A 420 -8.29 -21.21 -6.88
CA ILE A 420 -7.30 -20.17 -6.59
C ILE A 420 -7.33 -19.06 -7.65
N CYS A 421 -7.48 -19.43 -8.93
CA CYS A 421 -7.57 -18.46 -10.02
C CYS A 421 -8.79 -17.54 -9.93
N PHE A 422 -9.88 -17.94 -9.27
CA PHE A 422 -11.10 -17.14 -9.11
C PHE A 422 -11.28 -16.54 -7.71
N ALA A 423 -10.40 -16.84 -6.75
CA ALA A 423 -10.53 -16.38 -5.36
C ALA A 423 -10.50 -14.86 -5.23
N ASP A 424 -9.60 -14.19 -5.94
CA ASP A 424 -9.50 -12.72 -5.94
C ASP A 424 -10.75 -12.06 -6.52
N GLN A 425 -11.25 -12.57 -7.64
CA GLN A 425 -12.41 -12.01 -8.35
C GLN A 425 -13.68 -12.15 -7.53
N ALA A 426 -13.91 -13.31 -6.93
CA ALA A 426 -15.04 -13.53 -6.02
C ALA A 426 -14.97 -12.55 -4.84
N ALA A 427 -13.78 -12.33 -4.28
CA ALA A 427 -13.56 -11.39 -3.20
C ALA A 427 -13.86 -9.95 -3.63
N TRP A 428 -13.39 -9.53 -4.80
CA TRP A 428 -13.63 -8.18 -5.31
C TRP A 428 -15.10 -7.92 -5.61
N ILE A 429 -15.79 -8.88 -6.21
CA ILE A 429 -17.22 -8.76 -6.49
C ILE A 429 -18.02 -8.66 -5.19
N ALA A 430 -17.76 -9.56 -4.23
CA ALA A 430 -18.43 -9.54 -2.94
C ALA A 430 -18.21 -8.20 -2.20
N ALA A 431 -16.96 -7.71 -2.19
CA ALA A 431 -16.63 -6.42 -1.60
C ALA A 431 -17.26 -5.24 -2.36
N CYS A 432 -17.34 -5.30 -3.70
CA CYS A 432 -18.04 -4.29 -4.51
C CYS A 432 -19.52 -4.22 -4.19
N CYS A 433 -20.20 -5.35 -4.04
CA CYS A 433 -21.62 -5.40 -3.67
C CYS A 433 -21.92 -4.70 -2.35
N TYR A 434 -20.95 -4.67 -1.43
CA TYR A 434 -21.06 -3.97 -0.17
C TYR A 434 -20.64 -2.49 -0.27
N ILE A 435 -19.43 -2.22 -0.80
CA ILE A 435 -18.82 -0.90 -0.69
C ILE A 435 -19.37 0.12 -1.68
N ALA A 436 -19.78 -0.30 -2.90
CA ALA A 436 -20.27 0.64 -3.89
C ALA A 436 -21.58 1.30 -3.47
N PRO A 437 -22.64 0.56 -3.01
CA PRO A 437 -23.84 1.17 -2.45
C PRO A 437 -23.55 2.01 -1.21
N THR A 438 -22.65 1.53 -0.32
CA THR A 438 -22.24 2.25 0.89
C THR A 438 -21.60 3.59 0.55
N CYS A 439 -20.68 3.61 -0.43
CA CYS A 439 -20.03 4.84 -0.90
C CYS A 439 -21.05 5.82 -1.48
N LEU A 440 -21.98 5.36 -2.32
CA LEU A 440 -23.05 6.19 -2.88
C LEU A 440 -23.94 6.79 -1.79
N HIS A 441 -24.21 6.04 -0.72
CA HIS A 441 -24.96 6.56 0.44
C HIS A 441 -24.18 7.63 1.21
N CYS A 442 -22.85 7.46 1.37
CA CYS A 442 -21.99 8.43 2.06
C CYS A 442 -21.80 9.74 1.28
N VAL A 443 -22.01 9.74 -0.05
CA VAL A 443 -21.84 10.90 -0.94
C VAL A 443 -23.15 11.69 -1.10
N LYS A 444 -24.30 11.14 -0.71
CA LYS A 444 -25.60 11.85 -0.72
C LYS A 444 -25.63 12.94 0.34
#